data_bf79183d0b03249f222a65c5cf35c936
#
_entry.id   bf79183d0b03249f222a65c5cf35c936
#
_cell.length_a   1.000
_cell.length_b   1.000
_cell.length_c   1.000
_cell.angle_alpha   90.00
_cell.angle_beta   90.00
_cell.angle_gamma   90.00
#
_symmetry.space_group_name_H-M   'P 1'
#
loop_
_entity.id
_entity.type
_entity.pdbx_description
1 polymer ?
#
loop_
_entity_poly.entity_id
_entity_poly.type
_entity_poly.pdbx_seq_one_letter_code
_entity_poly.pdbx_strand_id
1 'polypeptide(L)'
;LFEDEEVAKEINDKFIAIKVDREERPDVDAVYMKVCQRMNGHGGWPLSVFMTPDQIPFYAGTYFPKESKHGLPGIKQVIGYLAETYHNDPKQIEDVTESVKKSLNQVIFKKGEERVTKEAVDQAFHELGKTFDTLHGGFEGAPKFPAPHNLMFLLRYYQQTGKLMARQMVEKTLNSMAKGGLYDHIGFGFTRYSTDEEWLVPHFEKMLYDQALLLIAYTEAYQLTGNEFYKTISEQVIEFVNREMRSPEGAFYSAIDADSEGKEGAYYVWGKGEVERILGDELAELYTTTYNITTEGNFEGKNIPNLINTHFDTVA
;
A
#
# COMPACT_ATOMS: atom_id res chain seq x y z
N LEU A 1 4.64 10.39 -15.83
CA LEU A 1 5.99 10.96 -15.86
C LEU A 1 6.84 10.36 -16.98
N PHE A 2 6.99 9.03 -17.05
CA PHE A 2 7.83 8.34 -18.05
C PHE A 2 7.17 8.22 -19.42
N GLU A 3 5.88 8.50 -19.54
CA GLU A 3 5.13 8.63 -20.79
C GLU A 3 5.17 10.06 -21.36
N ASP A 4 5.75 10.99 -20.64
CA ASP A 4 5.97 12.35 -21.11
C ASP A 4 7.12 12.36 -22.11
N GLU A 5 6.83 12.80 -23.35
CA GLU A 5 7.78 12.72 -24.48
C GLU A 5 9.08 13.52 -24.22
N GLU A 6 9.01 14.64 -23.51
CA GLU A 6 10.15 15.47 -23.19
C GLU A 6 11.06 14.78 -22.16
N VAL A 7 10.48 14.22 -21.11
CA VAL A 7 11.22 13.46 -20.09
C VAL A 7 11.81 12.20 -20.69
N ALA A 8 11.04 11.44 -21.48
CA ALA A 8 11.50 10.24 -22.15
C ALA A 8 12.68 10.52 -23.08
N LYS A 9 12.62 11.61 -23.86
CA LYS A 9 13.72 12.05 -24.72
C LYS A 9 14.99 12.35 -23.93
N GLU A 10 14.88 13.13 -22.85
CA GLU A 10 16.05 13.46 -22.01
C GLU A 10 16.69 12.23 -21.36
N ILE A 11 15.88 11.26 -20.93
CA ILE A 11 16.38 9.98 -20.40
C ILE A 11 17.13 9.22 -21.49
N ASN A 12 16.51 9.02 -22.65
CA ASN A 12 17.07 8.23 -23.74
C ASN A 12 18.34 8.87 -24.37
N ASP A 13 18.43 10.19 -24.36
CA ASP A 13 19.60 10.90 -24.88
C ASP A 13 20.83 10.78 -23.96
N LYS A 14 20.63 10.53 -22.66
CA LYS A 14 21.69 10.59 -21.63
C LYS A 14 21.96 9.27 -20.93
N PHE A 15 21.00 8.37 -20.92
CA PHE A 15 21.03 7.10 -20.17
C PHE A 15 20.49 5.93 -20.99
N ILE A 16 20.84 4.73 -20.57
CA ILE A 16 20.15 3.51 -20.98
C ILE A 16 19.12 3.18 -19.91
N ALA A 17 17.85 3.44 -20.21
CA ALA A 17 16.75 3.18 -19.28
C ALA A 17 16.38 1.71 -19.24
N ILE A 18 16.32 1.12 -18.05
CA ILE A 18 15.91 -0.26 -17.82
C ILE A 18 14.73 -0.22 -16.85
N LYS A 19 13.56 -0.66 -17.31
CA LYS A 19 12.38 -0.84 -16.46
C LYS A 19 12.42 -2.22 -15.82
N VAL A 20 12.33 -2.28 -14.51
CA VAL A 20 12.33 -3.52 -13.74
C VAL A 20 10.97 -3.68 -13.06
N ASP A 21 10.27 -4.75 -13.38
CA ASP A 21 9.09 -5.15 -12.62
C ASP A 21 9.54 -5.87 -11.34
N ARG A 22 9.20 -5.29 -10.20
CA ARG A 22 9.60 -5.84 -8.90
C ARG A 22 8.89 -7.16 -8.55
N GLU A 23 7.73 -7.41 -9.11
CA GLU A 23 7.00 -8.65 -8.89
C GLU A 23 7.65 -9.81 -9.67
N GLU A 24 8.15 -9.53 -10.88
CA GLU A 24 8.90 -10.50 -11.68
C GLU A 24 10.37 -10.65 -11.24
N ARG A 25 10.99 -9.55 -10.78
CA ARG A 25 12.41 -9.51 -10.41
C ARG A 25 12.62 -8.92 -9.00
N PRO A 26 12.03 -9.56 -7.98
CA PRO A 26 12.20 -9.12 -6.57
C PRO A 26 13.65 -9.20 -6.11
N ASP A 27 14.46 -10.05 -6.71
CA ASP A 27 15.90 -10.18 -6.47
C ASP A 27 16.66 -8.90 -6.82
N VAL A 28 16.38 -8.30 -7.97
CA VAL A 28 16.96 -7.05 -8.44
C VAL A 28 16.46 -5.89 -7.58
N ASP A 29 15.15 -5.79 -7.40
CA ASP A 29 14.52 -4.74 -6.58
C ASP A 29 15.11 -4.71 -5.16
N ALA A 30 15.19 -5.86 -4.49
CA ALA A 30 15.68 -5.94 -3.12
C ALA A 30 17.13 -5.44 -2.95
N VAL A 31 17.99 -5.67 -3.94
CA VAL A 31 19.38 -5.18 -3.92
C VAL A 31 19.41 -3.66 -4.00
N TYR A 32 18.73 -3.08 -5.00
CA TYR A 32 18.76 -1.64 -5.22
C TYR A 32 17.92 -0.85 -4.22
N MET A 33 16.88 -1.44 -3.66
CA MET A 33 16.15 -0.86 -2.52
C MET A 33 17.08 -0.70 -1.30
N LYS A 34 17.91 -1.70 -0.98
CA LYS A 34 18.90 -1.57 0.10
C LYS A 34 19.91 -0.46 -0.16
N VAL A 35 20.32 -0.28 -1.41
CA VAL A 35 21.20 0.86 -1.77
C VAL A 35 20.49 2.18 -1.51
N CYS A 36 19.24 2.33 -1.98
CA CYS A 36 18.45 3.54 -1.78
C CYS A 36 18.29 3.86 -0.28
N GLN A 37 17.92 2.87 0.52
CA GLN A 37 17.78 3.02 1.97
C GLN A 37 19.07 3.45 2.66
N ARG A 38 20.22 2.99 2.19
CA ARG A 38 21.53 3.38 2.75
C ARG A 38 21.96 4.78 2.34
N MET A 39 21.68 5.16 1.10
CA MET A 39 22.02 6.48 0.60
C MET A 39 21.14 7.58 1.20
N ASN A 40 19.85 7.29 1.40
CA ASN A 40 18.85 8.30 1.75
C ASN A 40 18.26 8.14 3.16
N GLY A 41 18.57 7.04 3.86
CA GLY A 41 17.95 6.70 5.16
C GLY A 41 16.54 6.10 5.04
N HIS A 42 15.93 6.15 3.86
CA HIS A 42 14.62 5.60 3.56
C HIS A 42 14.59 5.00 2.15
N GLY A 43 13.58 4.22 1.85
CA GLY A 43 13.32 3.65 0.53
C GLY A 43 11.82 3.57 0.27
N GLY A 44 11.44 3.26 -0.96
CA GLY A 44 10.04 3.15 -1.39
C GLY A 44 9.94 3.08 -2.91
N TRP A 45 8.75 2.94 -3.40
CA TRP A 45 8.44 2.96 -4.83
C TRP A 45 7.61 4.20 -5.20
N PRO A 46 7.80 4.71 -6.44
CA PRO A 46 8.72 4.23 -7.48
C PRO A 46 10.18 4.35 -7.04
N LEU A 47 11.01 3.37 -7.41
CA LEU A 47 12.45 3.38 -7.14
C LEU A 47 13.20 3.70 -8.42
N SER A 48 14.01 4.77 -8.40
CA SER A 48 14.89 5.15 -9.50
C SER A 48 16.34 5.06 -9.05
N VAL A 49 17.17 4.34 -9.82
CA VAL A 49 18.57 4.13 -9.50
C VAL A 49 19.44 4.48 -10.71
N PHE A 50 20.43 5.31 -10.51
CA PHE A 50 21.42 5.67 -11.53
C PHE A 50 22.73 4.97 -11.21
N MET A 51 23.26 4.26 -12.20
CA MET A 51 24.41 3.38 -11.99
C MET A 51 25.43 3.48 -13.13
N THR A 52 26.65 3.06 -12.84
CA THR A 52 27.68 2.89 -13.87
C THR A 52 27.37 1.66 -14.75
N PRO A 53 28.06 1.49 -15.90
CA PRO A 53 27.95 0.29 -16.73
C PRO A 53 28.24 -1.01 -15.99
N ASP A 54 29.03 -0.95 -14.91
CA ASP A 54 29.30 -2.09 -14.01
C ASP A 54 28.19 -2.34 -13.00
N GLN A 55 27.01 -1.70 -13.18
CA GLN A 55 25.82 -1.83 -12.33
C GLN A 55 26.01 -1.37 -10.88
N ILE A 56 26.95 -0.44 -10.64
CA ILE A 56 27.20 0.11 -9.31
C ILE A 56 26.50 1.44 -9.18
N PRO A 57 25.54 1.57 -8.24
CA PRO A 57 24.79 2.80 -8.05
C PRO A 57 25.67 3.96 -7.59
N PHE A 58 25.43 5.14 -8.17
CA PHE A 58 25.99 6.39 -7.70
C PHE A 58 24.92 7.41 -7.27
N TYR A 59 23.63 7.14 -7.59
CA TYR A 59 22.51 7.90 -7.09
C TYR A 59 21.25 7.02 -7.03
N ALA A 60 20.40 7.26 -6.03
CA ALA A 60 19.10 6.60 -5.91
C ALA A 60 18.08 7.55 -5.29
N GLY A 61 16.83 7.39 -5.68
CA GLY A 61 15.71 8.14 -5.12
C GLY A 61 14.39 7.43 -5.38
N THR A 62 13.34 7.89 -4.73
CA THR A 62 12.01 7.28 -4.86
C THR A 62 11.15 8.08 -5.84
N TYR A 63 10.42 9.05 -5.38
CA TYR A 63 9.56 9.86 -6.22
C TYR A 63 10.25 11.14 -6.69
N PHE A 64 10.13 11.45 -7.97
CA PHE A 64 10.53 12.72 -8.56
C PHE A 64 9.34 13.34 -9.30
N PRO A 65 8.96 14.60 -9.02
CA PRO A 65 8.01 15.32 -9.87
C PRO A 65 8.64 15.64 -11.24
N LYS A 66 7.83 15.94 -12.25
CA LYS A 66 8.35 16.40 -13.57
C LYS A 66 9.18 17.67 -13.43
N GLU A 67 8.63 18.67 -12.75
CA GLU A 67 9.27 19.93 -12.40
C GLU A 67 9.42 20.03 -10.89
N SER A 68 10.35 20.85 -10.41
CA SER A 68 10.59 21.03 -8.97
C SER A 68 9.32 21.48 -8.25
N LYS A 69 8.91 20.72 -7.24
CA LYS A 69 7.69 20.97 -6.48
C LYS A 69 7.85 20.53 -5.03
N HIS A 70 7.28 21.29 -4.10
CA HIS A 70 7.29 20.96 -2.66
C HIS A 70 8.67 20.67 -2.07
N GLY A 71 9.72 21.37 -2.55
CA GLY A 71 11.09 21.17 -2.08
C GLY A 71 11.81 19.95 -2.68
N LEU A 72 11.14 19.19 -3.55
CA LEU A 72 11.75 18.08 -4.29
C LEU A 72 12.26 18.57 -5.66
N PRO A 73 13.46 18.13 -6.09
CA PRO A 73 13.96 18.45 -7.42
C PRO A 73 13.13 17.76 -8.50
N GLY A 74 12.91 18.43 -9.63
CA GLY A 74 12.27 17.82 -10.78
C GLY A 74 13.17 16.78 -11.44
N ILE A 75 12.58 15.72 -12.03
CA ILE A 75 13.35 14.65 -12.68
C ILE A 75 14.29 15.17 -13.77
N LYS A 76 13.89 16.17 -14.54
CA LYS A 76 14.72 16.79 -15.59
C LYS A 76 15.99 17.41 -15.04
N GLN A 77 15.89 18.08 -13.87
CA GLN A 77 17.08 18.64 -13.20
C GLN A 77 17.99 17.52 -12.71
N VAL A 78 17.43 16.47 -12.12
CA VAL A 78 18.21 15.31 -11.64
C VAL A 78 18.96 14.64 -12.80
N ILE A 79 18.27 14.33 -13.89
CA ILE A 79 18.86 13.73 -15.10
C ILE A 79 19.99 14.61 -15.66
N GLY A 80 19.73 15.92 -15.78
CA GLY A 80 20.73 16.86 -16.28
C GLY A 80 21.99 16.89 -15.40
N TYR A 81 21.80 17.08 -14.09
CA TYR A 81 22.89 17.13 -13.13
C TYR A 81 23.71 15.83 -13.08
N LEU A 82 23.05 14.69 -13.04
CA LEU A 82 23.74 13.40 -12.97
C LEU A 82 24.52 13.06 -14.24
N ALA A 83 23.96 13.38 -15.42
CA ALA A 83 24.66 13.21 -16.68
C ALA A 83 25.89 14.12 -16.77
N GLU A 84 25.78 15.38 -16.38
CA GLU A 84 26.88 16.33 -16.34
C GLU A 84 27.98 15.90 -15.37
N THR A 85 27.61 15.51 -14.14
CA THR A 85 28.53 15.00 -13.13
C THR A 85 29.28 13.76 -13.61
N TYR A 86 28.54 12.81 -14.22
CA TYR A 86 29.13 11.58 -14.75
C TYR A 86 30.25 11.84 -15.79
N HIS A 87 30.05 12.82 -16.64
CA HIS A 87 31.04 13.17 -17.68
C HIS A 87 32.15 14.09 -17.20
N ASN A 88 31.86 15.04 -16.33
CA ASN A 88 32.78 16.11 -15.98
C ASN A 88 33.53 15.87 -14.66
N ASP A 89 33.00 15.02 -13.77
CA ASP A 89 33.63 14.67 -12.49
C ASP A 89 33.65 13.15 -12.23
N PRO A 90 34.43 12.40 -13.03
CA PRO A 90 34.54 10.95 -12.87
C PRO A 90 35.03 10.53 -11.47
N LYS A 91 35.83 11.41 -10.82
CA LYS A 91 36.33 11.13 -9.47
C LYS A 91 35.22 11.13 -8.43
N GLN A 92 34.29 12.07 -8.51
CA GLN A 92 33.11 12.08 -7.63
C GLN A 92 32.30 10.80 -7.79
N ILE A 93 32.10 10.33 -9.03
CA ILE A 93 31.39 9.08 -9.33
C ILE A 93 32.14 7.87 -8.72
N GLU A 94 33.47 7.83 -8.88
CA GLU A 94 34.29 6.77 -8.30
C GLU A 94 34.20 6.74 -6.76
N ASP A 95 34.33 7.89 -6.11
CA ASP A 95 34.29 8.01 -4.64
C ASP A 95 32.92 7.53 -4.10
N VAL A 96 31.81 7.91 -4.76
CA VAL A 96 30.47 7.46 -4.37
C VAL A 96 30.28 5.96 -4.59
N THR A 97 30.67 5.44 -5.73
CA THR A 97 30.55 4.00 -6.05
C THR A 97 31.38 3.13 -5.12
N GLU A 98 32.58 3.55 -4.76
CA GLU A 98 33.41 2.86 -3.77
C GLU A 98 32.78 2.88 -2.36
N SER A 99 32.17 3.99 -1.97
CA SER A 99 31.44 4.09 -0.71
C SER A 99 30.24 3.13 -0.69
N VAL A 100 29.47 3.06 -1.79
CA VAL A 100 28.34 2.14 -1.94
C VAL A 100 28.80 0.68 -1.85
N LYS A 101 29.85 0.28 -2.58
CA LYS A 101 30.45 -1.06 -2.50
C LYS A 101 30.85 -1.43 -1.07
N LYS A 102 31.57 -0.54 -0.38
CA LYS A 102 32.00 -0.76 1.02
C LYS A 102 30.79 -0.94 1.93
N SER A 103 29.76 -0.11 1.74
CA SER A 103 28.56 -0.16 2.56
C SER A 103 27.76 -1.47 2.34
N LEU A 104 27.68 -1.95 1.12
CA LEU A 104 26.99 -3.21 0.78
C LEU A 104 27.75 -4.45 1.32
N ASN A 105 29.07 -4.43 1.24
CA ASN A 105 29.91 -5.52 1.78
C ASN A 105 29.86 -5.62 3.31
N GLN A 106 29.44 -4.56 4.01
CA GLN A 106 29.23 -4.57 5.46
C GLN A 106 27.88 -5.22 5.87
N VAL A 107 27.03 -5.62 4.93
CA VAL A 107 25.85 -6.46 5.20
C VAL A 107 26.27 -7.92 5.33
N ILE A 108 27.16 -8.18 6.20
CA ILE A 108 27.28 -9.53 6.74
C ILE A 108 26.06 -9.66 7.66
N PHE A 109 25.14 -10.55 7.29
CA PHE A 109 24.15 -11.04 8.23
C PHE A 109 24.92 -11.49 9.48
N LYS A 110 24.94 -10.65 10.50
CA LYS A 110 25.32 -11.13 11.82
C LYS A 110 24.27 -12.19 12.12
N LYS A 111 24.65 -13.46 12.00
CA LYS A 111 23.83 -14.55 12.46
C LYS A 111 23.66 -14.31 13.96
N GLY A 112 22.49 -13.78 14.33
CA GLY A 112 22.16 -13.62 15.73
C GLY A 112 22.16 -15.01 16.35
N GLU A 113 22.98 -15.25 17.34
CA GLU A 113 22.97 -16.50 18.12
C GLU A 113 21.82 -16.50 19.13
N GLU A 114 21.15 -15.36 19.30
CA GLU A 114 20.08 -15.17 20.26
C GLU A 114 18.76 -15.74 19.73
N ARG A 115 18.12 -16.54 20.56
CA ARG A 115 16.75 -17.02 20.30
C ARG A 115 15.77 -15.90 20.55
N VAL A 116 14.67 -15.89 19.80
CA VAL A 116 13.54 -14.99 20.08
C VAL A 116 13.06 -15.26 21.51
N THR A 117 13.13 -14.25 22.36
CA THR A 117 12.74 -14.35 23.77
C THR A 117 11.32 -13.83 23.97
N LYS A 118 10.71 -14.14 25.11
CA LYS A 118 9.41 -13.62 25.50
C LYS A 118 9.44 -12.08 25.61
N GLU A 119 10.53 -11.54 26.12
CA GLU A 119 10.75 -10.09 26.26
C GLU A 119 10.74 -9.40 24.90
N ALA A 120 11.33 -10.00 23.86
CA ALA A 120 11.29 -9.45 22.50
C ALA A 120 9.86 -9.45 21.93
N VAL A 121 9.05 -10.48 22.22
CA VAL A 121 7.64 -10.55 21.83
C VAL A 121 6.81 -9.50 22.57
N ASP A 122 7.03 -9.35 23.90
CA ASP A 122 6.36 -8.32 24.70
C ASP A 122 6.75 -6.91 24.22
N GLN A 123 8.02 -6.69 23.86
CA GLN A 123 8.48 -5.42 23.32
C GLN A 123 7.80 -5.11 21.99
N ALA A 124 7.68 -6.07 21.06
CA ALA A 124 6.97 -5.87 19.79
C ALA A 124 5.50 -5.43 20.01
N PHE A 125 4.81 -6.05 20.96
CA PHE A 125 3.46 -5.60 21.36
C PHE A 125 3.45 -4.14 21.85
N HIS A 126 4.41 -3.76 22.68
CA HIS A 126 4.50 -2.39 23.20
C HIS A 126 4.83 -1.38 22.09
N GLU A 127 5.69 -1.72 21.14
CA GLU A 127 5.99 -0.80 20.02
C GLU A 127 4.77 -0.62 19.11
N LEU A 128 4.03 -1.68 18.79
CA LEU A 128 2.77 -1.56 18.05
C LEU A 128 1.74 -0.70 18.81
N GLY A 129 1.70 -0.83 20.14
CA GLY A 129 0.82 0.02 20.97
C GLY A 129 1.15 1.52 20.93
N LYS A 130 2.40 1.89 20.70
CA LYS A 130 2.83 3.31 20.57
C LYS A 130 2.38 3.95 19.25
N THR A 131 2.33 3.16 18.19
CA THR A 131 1.97 3.63 16.83
C THR A 131 0.50 3.41 16.49
N PHE A 132 -0.26 2.78 17.40
CA PHE A 132 -1.67 2.47 17.18
C PHE A 132 -2.55 3.72 17.17
N ASP A 133 -3.32 3.87 16.09
CA ASP A 133 -4.34 4.91 16.00
C ASP A 133 -5.61 4.50 16.78
N THR A 134 -5.82 5.14 17.90
CA THR A 134 -6.96 4.86 18.79
C THR A 134 -8.30 5.35 18.23
N LEU A 135 -8.29 6.31 17.31
CA LEU A 135 -9.49 6.88 16.71
C LEU A 135 -9.98 6.06 15.50
N HIS A 136 -9.08 5.80 14.56
CA HIS A 136 -9.44 5.14 13.30
C HIS A 136 -8.93 3.70 13.17
N GLY A 137 -8.13 3.22 14.12
CA GLY A 137 -7.46 1.92 14.01
C GLY A 137 -6.30 1.95 13.03
N GLY A 138 -5.55 0.86 12.96
CA GLY A 138 -4.32 0.79 12.18
C GLY A 138 -3.11 1.33 12.94
N PHE A 139 -1.98 1.44 12.24
CA PHE A 139 -0.70 1.84 12.82
C PHE A 139 -0.13 2.99 12.00
N GLU A 140 0.45 3.99 12.67
CA GLU A 140 0.97 5.21 12.07
C GLU A 140 -0.11 6.12 11.45
N GLY A 141 0.32 7.19 10.75
CA GLY A 141 -0.55 8.13 10.04
C GLY A 141 -0.77 7.76 8.56
N ALA A 142 -1.26 8.72 7.79
CA ALA A 142 -1.44 8.56 6.35
C ALA A 142 -0.12 8.68 5.56
N PRO A 143 0.09 7.92 4.46
CA PRO A 143 -0.80 6.86 3.97
C PRO A 143 -0.82 5.65 4.89
N LYS A 144 -2.00 5.01 5.04
CA LYS A 144 -2.23 3.95 6.02
C LYS A 144 -2.39 2.60 5.34
N PHE A 145 -1.48 1.67 5.67
CA PHE A 145 -1.50 0.30 5.14
C PHE A 145 -2.23 -0.66 6.07
N PRO A 146 -2.90 -1.69 5.55
CA PRO A 146 -3.61 -2.69 6.35
C PRO A 146 -2.75 -3.43 7.37
N ALA A 147 -1.46 -3.64 7.07
CA ALA A 147 -0.49 -4.33 7.91
C ALA A 147 -1.01 -5.64 8.56
N PRO A 148 -1.57 -6.60 7.78
CA PRO A 148 -2.23 -7.79 8.31
C PRO A 148 -1.33 -8.66 9.17
N HIS A 149 -0.01 -8.66 8.94
CA HIS A 149 0.98 -9.35 9.78
C HIS A 149 1.01 -8.83 11.22
N ASN A 150 0.80 -7.52 11.43
CA ASN A 150 0.67 -6.94 12.77
C ASN A 150 -0.60 -7.43 13.45
N LEU A 151 -1.70 -7.52 12.71
CA LEU A 151 -2.99 -8.00 13.22
C LEU A 151 -2.90 -9.47 13.62
N MET A 152 -2.32 -10.33 12.79
CA MET A 152 -2.09 -11.74 13.09
C MET A 152 -1.17 -11.93 14.31
N PHE A 153 -0.12 -11.11 14.43
CA PHE A 153 0.74 -11.11 15.61
C PHE A 153 -0.07 -10.77 16.88
N LEU A 154 -0.87 -9.72 16.85
CA LEU A 154 -1.65 -9.26 18.01
C LEU A 154 -2.74 -10.26 18.42
N LEU A 155 -3.41 -10.95 17.46
CA LEU A 155 -4.36 -12.01 17.75
C LEU A 155 -3.70 -13.16 18.52
N ARG A 156 -2.55 -13.62 18.05
CA ARG A 156 -1.78 -14.69 18.69
C ARG A 156 -1.20 -14.26 20.03
N TYR A 157 -0.76 -13.01 20.13
CA TYR A 157 -0.32 -12.44 21.39
C TYR A 157 -1.44 -12.36 22.43
N TYR A 158 -2.65 -11.95 22.02
CA TYR A 158 -3.82 -12.00 22.90
C TYR A 158 -4.15 -13.43 23.34
N GLN A 159 -4.14 -14.39 22.43
CA GLN A 159 -4.41 -15.79 22.75
C GLN A 159 -3.42 -16.36 23.78
N GLN A 160 -2.16 -15.97 23.73
CA GLN A 160 -1.13 -16.43 24.66
C GLN A 160 -1.15 -15.71 25.99
N THR A 161 -1.49 -14.43 26.01
CA THR A 161 -1.29 -13.57 27.21
C THR A 161 -2.59 -13.12 27.88
N GLY A 162 -3.71 -13.17 27.17
CA GLY A 162 -4.99 -12.62 27.62
C GLY A 162 -5.07 -11.09 27.61
N LYS A 163 -4.06 -10.38 27.05
CA LYS A 163 -4.03 -8.90 27.05
C LYS A 163 -5.09 -8.34 26.11
N LEU A 164 -6.20 -7.89 26.67
CA LEU A 164 -7.36 -7.34 25.95
C LEU A 164 -7.02 -6.23 24.96
N MET A 165 -6.04 -5.38 25.28
CA MET A 165 -5.62 -4.29 24.39
C MET A 165 -5.17 -4.81 23.03
N ALA A 166 -4.48 -5.96 22.95
CA ALA A 166 -4.06 -6.54 21.68
C ALA A 166 -5.27 -6.90 20.81
N ARG A 167 -6.30 -7.53 21.40
CA ARG A 167 -7.56 -7.84 20.72
C ARG A 167 -8.30 -6.57 20.28
N GLN A 168 -8.41 -5.57 21.17
CA GLN A 168 -9.09 -4.31 20.86
C GLN A 168 -8.44 -3.56 19.68
N MET A 169 -7.10 -3.55 19.61
CA MET A 169 -6.38 -2.97 18.49
C MET A 169 -6.74 -3.65 17.17
N VAL A 170 -6.83 -4.98 17.17
CA VAL A 170 -7.22 -5.75 15.97
C VAL A 170 -8.67 -5.49 15.59
N GLU A 171 -9.61 -5.63 16.52
CA GLU A 171 -11.04 -5.43 16.26
C GLU A 171 -11.33 -4.03 15.74
N LYS A 172 -10.70 -3.00 16.35
CA LYS A 172 -10.82 -1.62 15.87
C LYS A 172 -10.33 -1.48 14.44
N THR A 173 -9.15 -2.02 14.12
CA THR A 173 -8.54 -1.90 12.79
C THR A 173 -9.37 -2.64 11.73
N LEU A 174 -9.72 -3.90 11.98
CA LEU A 174 -10.51 -4.70 11.04
C LEU A 174 -11.88 -4.07 10.76
N ASN A 175 -12.56 -3.58 11.81
CA ASN A 175 -13.85 -2.92 11.66
C ASN A 175 -13.73 -1.61 10.87
N SER A 176 -12.70 -0.80 11.12
CA SER A 176 -12.51 0.47 10.41
C SER A 176 -12.17 0.25 8.93
N MET A 177 -11.30 -0.69 8.62
CA MET A 177 -10.98 -1.05 7.23
C MET A 177 -12.20 -1.55 6.47
N ALA A 178 -12.97 -2.47 7.06
CA ALA A 178 -14.16 -3.03 6.41
C ALA A 178 -15.33 -2.06 6.29
N LYS A 179 -15.35 -0.99 7.09
CA LYS A 179 -16.37 0.08 6.98
C LYS A 179 -15.93 1.20 6.05
N GLY A 180 -14.64 1.39 5.85
CA GLY A 180 -14.08 2.43 5.00
C GLY A 180 -14.27 2.19 3.51
N GLY A 181 -13.80 3.14 2.71
CA GLY A 181 -13.70 2.98 1.26
C GLY A 181 -12.51 2.10 0.82
N LEU A 182 -11.66 1.70 1.78
CA LEU A 182 -10.63 0.69 1.54
C LEU A 182 -11.23 -0.65 1.11
N TYR A 183 -12.42 -1.00 1.62
CA TYR A 183 -13.19 -2.16 1.24
C TYR A 183 -14.22 -1.79 0.16
N ASP A 184 -14.22 -2.54 -0.93
CA ASP A 184 -15.21 -2.35 -2.00
C ASP A 184 -16.54 -2.99 -1.58
N HIS A 185 -17.50 -2.15 -1.22
CA HIS A 185 -18.82 -2.58 -0.74
C HIS A 185 -19.76 -3.15 -1.83
N ILE A 186 -19.36 -3.07 -3.11
CA ILE A 186 -20.13 -3.57 -4.24
C ILE A 186 -19.51 -4.84 -4.81
N GLY A 187 -18.24 -4.73 -5.21
CA GLY A 187 -17.50 -5.81 -5.85
C GLY A 187 -16.70 -6.67 -4.89
N PHE A 188 -16.63 -6.30 -3.63
CA PHE A 188 -15.83 -6.92 -2.58
C PHE A 188 -14.31 -6.78 -2.77
N GLY A 189 -13.56 -7.31 -1.80
CA GLY A 189 -12.11 -7.23 -1.77
C GLY A 189 -11.59 -5.87 -1.29
N PHE A 190 -10.34 -5.86 -0.86
CA PHE A 190 -9.67 -4.70 -0.32
C PHE A 190 -8.76 -4.06 -1.36
N THR A 191 -8.73 -2.73 -1.38
CA THR A 191 -7.71 -1.96 -2.07
C THR A 191 -6.41 -1.94 -1.26
N ARG A 192 -5.33 -1.45 -1.85
CA ARG A 192 -3.97 -1.64 -1.33
C ARG A 192 -3.70 -0.89 -0.03
N TYR A 193 -4.03 0.39 0.03
CA TYR A 193 -3.83 1.25 1.21
C TYR A 193 -4.77 2.45 1.17
N SER A 194 -4.97 3.10 2.31
CA SER A 194 -5.67 4.38 2.39
C SER A 194 -4.70 5.55 2.26
N THR A 195 -5.11 6.57 1.50
CA THR A 195 -4.36 7.82 1.38
C THR A 195 -4.60 8.76 2.56
N ASP A 196 -5.67 8.51 3.34
CA ASP A 196 -6.05 9.23 4.56
C ASP A 196 -5.98 8.37 5.82
N GLU A 197 -6.21 8.98 6.96
CA GLU A 197 -6.17 8.31 8.27
C GLU A 197 -7.46 7.54 8.59
N GLU A 198 -8.59 7.86 7.92
CA GLU A 198 -9.94 7.37 8.24
C GLU A 198 -10.32 6.10 7.46
N TRP A 199 -9.45 5.60 6.57
CA TRP A 199 -9.70 4.49 5.68
C TRP A 199 -10.74 4.79 4.58
N LEU A 200 -10.99 6.09 4.26
CA LEU A 200 -12.02 6.49 3.31
C LEU A 200 -11.52 6.50 1.87
N VAL A 201 -10.44 7.20 1.58
CA VAL A 201 -9.93 7.37 0.21
C VAL A 201 -8.77 6.42 -0.05
N PRO A 202 -8.99 5.32 -0.80
CA PRO A 202 -7.93 4.37 -1.06
C PRO A 202 -7.06 4.77 -2.27
N HIS A 203 -5.89 4.17 -2.39
CA HIS A 203 -5.29 3.87 -3.67
C HIS A 203 -5.98 2.63 -4.23
N PHE A 204 -6.63 2.76 -5.40
CA PHE A 204 -7.64 1.81 -5.87
C PHE A 204 -7.09 0.48 -6.42
N GLU A 205 -5.78 0.29 -6.48
CA GLU A 205 -5.15 -0.99 -6.82
C GLU A 205 -5.58 -2.09 -5.84
N LYS A 206 -5.84 -3.31 -6.35
CA LYS A 206 -6.15 -4.48 -5.51
C LYS A 206 -5.11 -5.57 -5.75
N MET A 207 -4.32 -5.90 -4.71
CA MET A 207 -3.25 -6.89 -4.78
C MET A 207 -3.72 -8.24 -4.24
N LEU A 208 -3.35 -9.33 -4.91
CA LEU A 208 -3.67 -10.69 -4.46
C LEU A 208 -3.11 -10.99 -3.06
N TYR A 209 -1.89 -10.55 -2.77
CA TYR A 209 -1.27 -10.79 -1.46
C TYR A 209 -1.98 -10.04 -0.33
N ASP A 210 -2.56 -8.86 -0.58
CA ASP A 210 -3.36 -8.14 0.41
C ASP A 210 -4.65 -8.91 0.71
N GLN A 211 -5.35 -9.41 -0.33
CA GLN A 211 -6.52 -10.26 -0.16
C GLN A 211 -6.19 -11.50 0.68
N ALA A 212 -5.10 -12.21 0.33
CA ALA A 212 -4.71 -13.43 1.01
C ALA A 212 -4.36 -13.21 2.49
N LEU A 213 -3.59 -12.16 2.79
CA LEU A 213 -3.17 -11.88 4.16
C LEU A 213 -4.33 -11.32 5.02
N LEU A 214 -5.18 -10.48 4.43
CA LEU A 214 -6.37 -9.99 5.12
C LEU A 214 -7.38 -11.10 5.34
N LEU A 215 -7.58 -12.01 4.39
CA LEU A 215 -8.41 -13.21 4.57
C LEU A 215 -7.95 -14.02 5.78
N ILE A 216 -6.65 -14.23 5.96
CA ILE A 216 -6.10 -14.91 7.14
C ILE A 216 -6.43 -14.12 8.41
N ALA A 217 -6.18 -12.80 8.42
CA ALA A 217 -6.41 -11.97 9.60
C ALA A 217 -7.90 -11.93 10.02
N TYR A 218 -8.83 -11.78 9.07
CA TYR A 218 -10.28 -11.83 9.36
C TYR A 218 -10.73 -13.22 9.81
N THR A 219 -10.20 -14.28 9.21
CA THR A 219 -10.52 -15.67 9.60
C THR A 219 -10.02 -15.96 11.03
N GLU A 220 -8.78 -15.60 11.38
CA GLU A 220 -8.24 -15.75 12.74
C GLU A 220 -9.05 -14.91 13.75
N ALA A 221 -9.47 -13.71 13.36
CA ALA A 221 -10.32 -12.86 14.21
C ALA A 221 -11.70 -13.49 14.43
N TYR A 222 -12.32 -14.05 13.39
CA TYR A 222 -13.58 -14.81 13.52
C TYR A 222 -13.43 -16.02 14.47
N GLN A 223 -12.39 -16.83 14.27
CA GLN A 223 -12.13 -18.00 15.12
C GLN A 223 -11.94 -17.63 16.59
N LEU A 224 -11.34 -16.48 16.86
CA LEU A 224 -11.05 -16.02 18.21
C LEU A 224 -12.29 -15.38 18.89
N THR A 225 -13.13 -14.68 18.13
CA THR A 225 -14.19 -13.83 18.67
C THR A 225 -15.59 -14.38 18.47
N GLY A 226 -15.80 -15.25 17.47
CA GLY A 226 -17.11 -15.71 17.03
C GLY A 226 -17.95 -14.62 16.34
N ASN A 227 -17.33 -13.47 15.96
CA ASN A 227 -18.07 -12.38 15.33
C ASN A 227 -18.34 -12.68 13.85
N GLU A 228 -19.60 -12.93 13.50
CA GLU A 228 -20.07 -13.29 12.15
C GLU A 228 -19.72 -12.22 11.09
N PHE A 229 -19.54 -10.97 11.48
CA PHE A 229 -19.08 -9.92 10.57
C PHE A 229 -17.73 -10.26 9.93
N TYR A 230 -16.79 -10.78 10.70
CA TYR A 230 -15.46 -11.16 10.17
C TYR A 230 -15.54 -12.36 9.24
N LYS A 231 -16.45 -13.29 9.51
CA LYS A 231 -16.73 -14.42 8.60
C LYS A 231 -17.30 -13.91 7.27
N THR A 232 -18.30 -13.02 7.33
CA THR A 232 -18.90 -12.41 6.13
C THR A 232 -17.85 -11.74 5.25
N ILE A 233 -16.98 -10.92 5.84
CA ILE A 233 -15.88 -10.28 5.08
C ILE A 233 -14.94 -11.34 4.47
N SER A 234 -14.60 -12.40 5.22
CA SER A 234 -13.76 -13.48 4.70
C SER A 234 -14.39 -14.18 3.50
N GLU A 235 -15.68 -14.50 3.57
CA GLU A 235 -16.44 -15.14 2.48
C GLU A 235 -16.52 -14.23 1.25
N GLN A 236 -16.75 -12.94 1.44
CA GLN A 236 -16.77 -11.94 0.37
C GLN A 236 -15.41 -11.75 -0.30
N VAL A 237 -14.31 -11.77 0.45
CA VAL A 237 -12.96 -11.75 -0.13
C VAL A 237 -12.69 -12.99 -0.98
N ILE A 238 -13.11 -14.18 -0.52
CA ILE A 238 -12.99 -15.42 -1.30
C ILE A 238 -13.82 -15.33 -2.60
N GLU A 239 -15.04 -14.80 -2.52
CA GLU A 239 -15.88 -14.59 -3.69
C GLU A 239 -15.22 -13.66 -4.69
N PHE A 240 -14.73 -12.51 -4.24
CA PHE A 240 -14.01 -11.54 -5.07
C PHE A 240 -12.80 -12.17 -5.78
N VAL A 241 -11.92 -12.85 -5.04
CA VAL A 241 -10.71 -13.47 -5.59
C VAL A 241 -11.06 -14.52 -6.65
N ASN A 242 -12.08 -15.35 -6.41
CA ASN A 242 -12.49 -16.36 -7.37
C ASN A 242 -13.16 -15.78 -8.61
N ARG A 243 -13.88 -14.68 -8.50
CA ARG A 243 -14.58 -14.03 -9.62
C ARG A 243 -13.67 -13.16 -10.45
N GLU A 244 -12.81 -12.33 -9.80
CA GLU A 244 -12.07 -11.28 -10.49
C GLU A 244 -10.58 -11.60 -10.68
N MET A 245 -9.95 -12.33 -9.76
CA MET A 245 -8.51 -12.57 -9.80
C MET A 245 -8.11 -13.96 -10.29
N ARG A 246 -9.07 -14.86 -10.47
CA ARG A 246 -8.79 -16.20 -10.99
C ARG A 246 -8.84 -16.23 -12.51
N SER A 247 -7.75 -16.69 -13.15
CA SER A 247 -7.71 -16.89 -14.60
C SER A 247 -8.54 -18.10 -15.03
N PRO A 248 -8.95 -18.17 -16.32
CA PRO A 248 -9.66 -19.34 -16.87
C PRO A 248 -8.87 -20.65 -16.72
N GLU A 249 -7.53 -20.57 -16.71
CA GLU A 249 -6.62 -21.72 -16.55
C GLU A 249 -6.48 -22.16 -15.08
N GLY A 250 -7.04 -21.39 -14.13
CA GLY A 250 -7.05 -21.70 -12.70
C GLY A 250 -5.89 -21.11 -11.91
N ALA A 251 -5.01 -20.31 -12.52
CA ALA A 251 -4.04 -19.49 -11.83
C ALA A 251 -4.70 -18.20 -11.29
N PHE A 252 -3.95 -17.39 -10.56
CA PHE A 252 -4.42 -16.11 -10.05
C PHE A 252 -3.58 -14.96 -10.62
N TYR A 253 -4.25 -13.87 -10.99
CA TYR A 253 -3.59 -12.61 -11.30
C TYR A 253 -3.02 -11.99 -10.03
N SER A 254 -1.87 -11.33 -10.15
CA SER A 254 -1.18 -10.73 -9.00
C SER A 254 -1.84 -9.43 -8.51
N ALA A 255 -2.47 -8.69 -9.42
CA ALA A 255 -3.06 -7.38 -9.12
C ALA A 255 -4.19 -7.03 -10.11
N ILE A 256 -5.02 -6.08 -9.68
CA ILE A 256 -5.93 -5.31 -10.53
C ILE A 256 -5.47 -3.85 -10.48
N ASP A 257 -5.30 -3.22 -11.64
CA ASP A 257 -4.83 -1.84 -11.77
C ASP A 257 -5.81 -0.85 -11.08
N ALA A 258 -5.26 0.19 -10.48
CA ALA A 258 -6.02 1.29 -9.91
C ALA A 258 -6.74 2.12 -10.98
N ASP A 259 -6.15 2.17 -12.19
CA ASP A 259 -6.67 2.96 -13.30
C ASP A 259 -7.69 2.17 -14.13
N SER A 260 -8.80 2.82 -14.42
CA SER A 260 -9.76 2.40 -15.43
C SER A 260 -10.08 3.58 -16.35
N GLU A 261 -10.11 3.33 -17.67
CA GLU A 261 -10.32 4.36 -18.68
C GLU A 261 -9.31 5.53 -18.57
N GLY A 262 -8.08 5.24 -18.13
CA GLY A 262 -7.00 6.23 -17.95
C GLY A 262 -7.19 7.17 -16.75
N LYS A 263 -8.07 6.80 -15.80
CA LYS A 263 -8.32 7.55 -14.59
C LYS A 263 -8.35 6.64 -13.37
N GLU A 264 -7.57 6.98 -12.34
CA GLU A 264 -7.56 6.23 -11.08
C GLU A 264 -8.94 6.24 -10.40
N GLY A 265 -9.40 5.07 -9.97
CA GLY A 265 -10.63 4.89 -9.20
C GLY A 265 -11.92 5.07 -10.00
N ALA A 266 -11.89 5.34 -11.31
CA ALA A 266 -13.09 5.64 -12.09
C ALA A 266 -14.17 4.55 -12.00
N TYR A 267 -13.77 3.29 -11.89
CA TYR A 267 -14.65 2.13 -11.76
C TYR A 267 -15.34 2.04 -10.38
N TYR A 268 -14.76 2.62 -9.33
CA TYR A 268 -15.20 2.43 -7.95
C TYR A 268 -15.99 3.61 -7.37
N VAL A 269 -16.10 4.73 -8.11
CA VAL A 269 -16.71 5.96 -7.62
C VAL A 269 -18.01 6.28 -8.34
N TRP A 270 -19.01 6.74 -7.58
CA TRP A 270 -20.38 6.87 -8.03
C TRP A 270 -20.92 8.29 -7.82
N GLY A 271 -21.61 8.80 -8.83
CA GLY A 271 -22.45 10.01 -8.68
C GLY A 271 -23.78 9.65 -8.02
N LYS A 272 -24.31 10.49 -7.12
CA LYS A 272 -25.62 10.24 -6.50
C LYS A 272 -26.74 10.06 -7.52
N GLY A 273 -26.84 10.92 -8.54
CA GLY A 273 -27.82 10.79 -9.60
C GLY A 273 -27.66 9.55 -10.48
N GLU A 274 -26.46 8.98 -10.54
CA GLU A 274 -26.19 7.70 -11.21
C GLU A 274 -26.80 6.54 -10.42
N VAL A 275 -26.60 6.55 -9.09
CA VAL A 275 -27.18 5.54 -8.18
C VAL A 275 -28.72 5.61 -8.23
N GLU A 276 -29.31 6.82 -8.19
CA GLU A 276 -30.76 7.03 -8.28
C GLU A 276 -31.33 6.48 -9.58
N ARG A 277 -30.67 6.71 -10.70
CA ARG A 277 -31.09 6.21 -12.01
C ARG A 277 -31.06 4.68 -12.11
N ILE A 278 -30.06 4.03 -11.46
CA ILE A 278 -29.90 2.57 -11.51
C ILE A 278 -30.86 1.85 -10.57
N LEU A 279 -31.00 2.35 -9.34
CA LEU A 279 -31.75 1.65 -8.29
C LEU A 279 -33.24 2.08 -8.20
N GLY A 280 -33.59 3.24 -8.76
CA GLY A 280 -34.90 3.88 -8.53
C GLY A 280 -35.00 4.51 -7.14
N ASP A 281 -36.02 5.35 -6.93
CA ASP A 281 -36.09 6.28 -5.79
C ASP A 281 -36.00 5.59 -4.42
N GLU A 282 -36.76 4.52 -4.19
CA GLU A 282 -36.84 3.85 -2.89
C GLU A 282 -35.53 3.15 -2.49
N LEU A 283 -34.97 2.33 -3.40
CA LEU A 283 -33.71 1.64 -3.14
C LEU A 283 -32.51 2.60 -3.14
N ALA A 284 -32.56 3.63 -3.94
CA ALA A 284 -31.50 4.65 -3.98
C ALA A 284 -31.44 5.44 -2.67
N GLU A 285 -32.58 5.80 -2.06
CA GLU A 285 -32.58 6.48 -0.76
C GLU A 285 -31.95 5.60 0.31
N LEU A 286 -32.34 4.33 0.38
CA LEU A 286 -31.75 3.37 1.32
C LEU A 286 -30.24 3.23 1.08
N TYR A 287 -29.82 3.02 -0.16
CA TYR A 287 -28.43 2.78 -0.50
C TYR A 287 -27.56 4.04 -0.23
N THR A 288 -27.99 5.21 -0.69
CA THR A 288 -27.24 6.46 -0.51
C THR A 288 -27.10 6.84 0.96
N THR A 289 -28.15 6.59 1.76
CA THR A 289 -28.11 6.83 3.21
C THR A 289 -27.17 5.84 3.90
N THR A 290 -27.25 4.56 3.56
CA THR A 290 -26.44 3.49 4.19
C THR A 290 -24.95 3.68 3.86
N TYR A 291 -24.61 3.97 2.60
CA TYR A 291 -23.25 4.04 2.11
C TYR A 291 -22.68 5.46 2.01
N ASN A 292 -23.29 6.43 2.69
CA ASN A 292 -22.83 7.82 2.77
C ASN A 292 -22.61 8.50 1.40
N ILE A 293 -23.53 8.26 0.44
CA ILE A 293 -23.48 8.85 -0.89
C ILE A 293 -24.23 10.19 -0.90
N THR A 294 -23.51 11.27 -1.16
CA THR A 294 -24.04 12.64 -1.17
C THR A 294 -23.98 13.28 -2.55
N THR A 295 -24.65 14.42 -2.70
CA THR A 295 -24.62 15.20 -3.96
C THR A 295 -23.24 15.82 -4.17
N GLU A 296 -22.61 16.27 -3.10
CA GLU A 296 -21.28 16.90 -3.10
C GLU A 296 -20.16 15.88 -3.39
N GLY A 297 -20.39 14.65 -2.98
CA GLY A 297 -19.37 13.59 -3.05
C GLY A 297 -18.31 13.67 -1.96
N ASN A 298 -17.59 12.58 -1.77
CA ASN A 298 -16.45 12.47 -0.84
C ASN A 298 -15.11 12.28 -1.57
N PHE A 299 -15.13 12.21 -2.91
CA PHE A 299 -13.94 12.07 -3.74
C PHE A 299 -14.17 12.69 -5.12
N GLU A 300 -13.51 13.81 -5.44
CA GLU A 300 -13.55 14.51 -6.74
C GLU A 300 -14.97 14.76 -7.32
N GLY A 301 -15.94 15.09 -6.46
CA GLY A 301 -17.34 15.32 -6.85
C GLY A 301 -18.15 14.04 -7.09
N LYS A 302 -17.57 12.88 -6.82
CA LYS A 302 -18.22 11.57 -6.77
C LYS A 302 -18.10 10.97 -5.37
N ASN A 303 -18.61 9.77 -5.18
CA ASN A 303 -18.58 9.09 -3.89
C ASN A 303 -17.91 7.75 -3.96
N ILE A 304 -17.07 7.51 -2.97
CA ILE A 304 -16.61 6.19 -2.58
C ILE A 304 -17.64 5.67 -1.56
N PRO A 305 -18.38 4.59 -1.84
CA PRO A 305 -19.31 3.99 -0.88
C PRO A 305 -18.57 3.54 0.39
N ASN A 306 -19.13 3.87 1.55
CA ASN A 306 -18.52 3.52 2.84
C ASN A 306 -19.58 3.44 3.94
N LEU A 307 -19.24 2.77 5.05
CA LEU A 307 -20.09 2.58 6.23
C LEU A 307 -19.51 3.28 7.48
N ILE A 308 -18.62 4.27 7.32
CA ILE A 308 -17.91 4.91 8.44
C ILE A 308 -18.89 5.48 9.47
N ASN A 309 -19.95 6.15 9.03
CA ASN A 309 -20.97 6.77 9.89
C ASN A 309 -22.20 5.89 10.13
N THR A 310 -22.19 4.63 9.66
CA THR A 310 -23.34 3.74 9.76
C THR A 310 -23.23 2.89 11.03
N HIS A 311 -24.27 2.95 11.88
CA HIS A 311 -24.40 2.09 13.04
C HIS A 311 -25.10 0.79 12.64
N PHE A 312 -24.45 -0.36 12.83
CA PHE A 312 -24.99 -1.68 12.44
C PHE A 312 -26.24 -2.10 13.21
N ASP A 313 -26.58 -1.44 14.31
CA ASP A 313 -27.80 -1.72 15.09
C ASP A 313 -29.10 -1.30 14.35
N THR A 314 -28.97 -0.65 13.19
CA THR A 314 -30.11 -0.19 12.35
C THR A 314 -30.33 -1.03 11.10
N VAL A 315 -29.48 -2.03 10.85
CA VAL A 315 -29.58 -2.92 9.67
C VAL A 315 -29.68 -4.36 10.16
N ALA A 316 -30.80 -4.71 10.80
CA ALA A 316 -31.18 -6.08 11.13
C ALA A 316 -32.37 -6.51 10.27
#